data_c745e31dbd3f859e782dd9b6177d78b1
#
_entry.id   c745e31dbd3f859e782dd9b6177d78b1
#
_cell.length_a   1.000
_cell.length_b   1.000
_cell.length_c   1.000
_cell.angle_alpha   90.00
_cell.angle_beta   90.00
_cell.angle_gamma   90.00
#
_symmetry.space_group_name_H-M   'P 1'
#
loop_
_entity.id
_entity.type
_entity.pdbx_description
1 polymer ?
#
loop_
_entity_poly.entity_id
_entity_poly.type
_entity_poly.pdbx_seq_one_letter_code
_entity_poly.pdbx_strand_id
1 'polypeptide(L)'
;AGEETAAFVDRLQRLGARCGPAFLQLPPTFGARQLPALAPMLPAIPDPALRAEASAFVTDFAARLSPVLDRMPRQVVHSDFNPHNLLVATHAPDTLTGILDFGDMVRSPRICDLAVAASYHIAGQDPLTGLSALIAGYDDTQPLTRDEVALLYDLISARLIITLCITAWRATLYPGNASYILRNAPSARAGLAAIRALGRDTVTRCIARAAGQE
;
A
#
# COMPACT_ATOMS: atom_id res chain seq x y z
N ALA A 1 1.99 24.11 5.44
CA ALA A 1 1.54 22.86 6.06
C ALA A 1 1.01 23.08 7.50
N GLY A 2 1.61 23.95 8.32
CA GLY A 2 1.16 24.20 9.71
C GLY A 2 -0.19 24.90 9.84
N GLU A 3 -0.44 25.93 9.04
CA GLU A 3 -1.69 26.71 9.08
C GLU A 3 -2.90 25.93 8.54
N GLU A 4 -2.73 25.16 7.49
CA GLU A 4 -3.80 24.32 6.91
C GLU A 4 -4.21 23.21 7.87
N THR A 5 -3.24 22.60 8.55
CA THR A 5 -3.49 21.58 9.58
C THR A 5 -4.22 22.17 10.78
N ALA A 6 -3.82 23.35 11.24
CA ALA A 6 -4.49 24.06 12.34
C ALA A 6 -5.94 24.44 11.98
N ALA A 7 -6.18 24.96 10.77
CA ALA A 7 -7.51 25.27 10.28
C ALA A 7 -8.41 24.05 10.12
N PHE A 8 -7.84 22.90 9.74
CA PHE A 8 -8.54 21.63 9.66
C PHE A 8 -8.94 21.12 11.06
N VAL A 9 -8.01 21.14 12.02
CA VAL A 9 -8.28 20.75 13.41
C VAL A 9 -9.36 21.64 14.05
N ASP A 10 -9.32 22.96 13.82
CA ASP A 10 -10.34 23.89 14.30
C ASP A 10 -11.73 23.57 13.73
N ARG A 11 -11.83 23.22 12.44
CA ARG A 11 -13.09 22.76 11.81
C ARG A 11 -13.60 21.46 12.44
N LEU A 12 -12.73 20.50 12.72
CA LEU A 12 -13.10 19.25 13.39
C LEU A 12 -13.61 19.49 14.80
N GLN A 13 -12.97 20.38 15.57
CA GLN A 13 -13.41 20.73 16.92
C GLN A 13 -14.80 21.37 16.95
N ARG A 14 -15.18 22.14 15.93
CA ARG A 14 -16.53 22.71 15.77
C ARG A 14 -17.63 21.69 15.55
N LEU A 15 -17.29 20.47 15.09
CA LEU A 15 -18.24 19.38 14.93
C LEU A 15 -18.59 18.71 16.27
N GLY A 16 -17.81 18.95 17.34
CA GLY A 16 -18.05 18.43 18.69
C GLY A 16 -18.26 16.91 18.72
N ALA A 17 -19.28 16.45 19.43
CA ALA A 17 -19.62 15.02 19.53
C ALA A 17 -20.05 14.36 18.19
N ARG A 18 -20.28 15.13 17.14
CA ARG A 18 -20.55 14.61 15.78
C ARG A 18 -19.28 14.27 15.03
N CYS A 19 -18.12 14.70 15.53
CA CYS A 19 -16.83 14.32 14.99
C CYS A 19 -16.52 12.92 15.50
N GLY A 20 -16.65 11.93 14.65
CA GLY A 20 -16.04 10.62 14.89
C GLY A 20 -14.52 10.74 15.01
N PRO A 21 -13.80 9.68 15.36
CA PRO A 21 -12.35 9.73 15.48
C PRO A 21 -11.76 10.25 14.16
N ALA A 22 -11.18 11.46 14.19
CA ALA A 22 -10.45 12.00 13.06
C ALA A 22 -9.15 11.20 12.92
N PHE A 23 -9.04 10.42 11.87
CA PHE A 23 -7.80 9.73 11.55
C PHE A 23 -6.84 10.75 10.93
N LEU A 24 -5.70 10.97 11.55
CA LEU A 24 -4.58 11.61 10.91
C LEU A 24 -4.04 10.63 9.87
N GLN A 25 -4.57 10.71 8.66
CA GLN A 25 -3.96 10.06 7.51
C GLN A 25 -2.63 10.76 7.21
N LEU A 26 -1.63 10.01 6.81
CA LEU A 26 -0.46 10.61 6.19
C LEU A 26 -0.96 11.47 5.02
N PRO A 27 -0.39 12.66 4.81
CA PRO A 27 -0.90 13.57 3.79
C PRO A 27 -0.98 12.84 2.44
N PRO A 28 -1.96 13.18 1.57
CA PRO A 28 -2.12 12.58 0.25
C PRO A 28 -0.87 12.66 -0.64
N THR A 29 0.10 13.45 -0.22
CA THR A 29 1.44 13.57 -0.82
C THR A 29 2.41 12.49 -0.35
N PHE A 30 2.00 11.55 0.55
CA PHE A 30 2.85 10.45 0.99
C PHE A 30 2.97 9.42 -0.12
N GLY A 31 3.94 9.64 -0.97
CA GLY A 31 4.32 8.74 -2.05
C GLY A 31 5.64 8.04 -1.76
N ALA A 32 6.16 7.32 -2.73
CA ALA A 32 7.43 6.60 -2.63
C ALA A 32 8.62 7.47 -2.20
N ARG A 33 8.61 8.77 -2.51
CA ARG A 33 9.64 9.73 -2.07
C ARG A 33 9.68 9.93 -0.55
N GLN A 34 8.55 9.72 0.13
CA GLN A 34 8.43 9.88 1.57
C GLN A 34 8.71 8.59 2.35
N LEU A 35 9.06 7.49 1.67
CA LEU A 35 9.42 6.25 2.35
C LEU A 35 10.49 6.46 3.44
N PRO A 36 11.52 7.32 3.26
CA PRO A 36 12.45 7.66 4.33
C PRO A 36 11.79 8.27 5.57
N ALA A 37 10.61 8.90 5.44
CA ALA A 37 9.85 9.42 6.58
C ALA A 37 9.29 8.31 7.50
N LEU A 38 9.38 7.04 7.12
CA LEU A 38 9.09 5.90 7.99
C LEU A 38 10.20 5.65 9.03
N ALA A 39 11.41 6.16 8.81
CA ALA A 39 12.54 5.90 9.70
C ALA A 39 12.23 6.18 11.20
N PRO A 40 11.55 7.28 11.57
CA PRO A 40 11.14 7.53 12.96
C PRO A 40 10.08 6.56 13.48
N MET A 41 9.37 5.84 12.61
CA MET A 41 8.30 4.89 12.97
C MET A 41 8.83 3.47 13.15
N LEU A 42 9.98 3.14 12.55
CA LEU A 42 10.58 1.80 12.60
C LEU A 42 10.79 1.28 14.04
N PRO A 43 11.22 2.09 15.02
CA PRO A 43 11.38 1.62 16.41
C PRO A 43 10.11 1.06 17.05
N ALA A 44 8.93 1.43 16.54
CA ALA A 44 7.64 0.92 17.02
C ALA A 44 7.36 -0.53 16.59
N ILE A 45 8.09 -1.09 15.61
CA ILE A 45 7.97 -2.49 15.23
C ILE A 45 8.56 -3.34 16.37
N PRO A 46 7.75 -4.20 17.05
CA PRO A 46 8.23 -4.94 18.22
C PRO A 46 9.29 -6.00 17.88
N ASP A 47 9.13 -6.67 16.73
CA ASP A 47 10.02 -7.72 16.26
C ASP A 47 11.36 -7.14 15.75
N PRO A 48 12.51 -7.42 16.41
CA PRO A 48 13.79 -6.83 16.01
C PRO A 48 14.25 -7.23 14.62
N ALA A 49 13.97 -8.47 14.20
CA ALA A 49 14.36 -8.97 12.88
C ALA A 49 13.58 -8.26 11.77
N LEU A 50 12.25 -8.15 11.94
CA LEU A 50 11.40 -7.42 11.02
C LEU A 50 11.77 -5.93 10.98
N ARG A 51 12.11 -5.33 12.13
CA ARG A 51 12.54 -3.93 12.20
C ARG A 51 13.84 -3.68 11.44
N ALA A 52 14.83 -4.53 11.64
CA ALA A 52 16.12 -4.44 10.93
C ALA A 52 15.92 -4.53 9.41
N GLU A 53 15.10 -5.47 8.98
CA GLU A 53 14.77 -5.67 7.59
C GLU A 53 13.99 -4.50 6.99
N ALA A 54 12.95 -3.99 7.66
CA ALA A 54 12.21 -2.82 7.22
C ALA A 54 13.14 -1.60 7.08
N SER A 55 14.10 -1.44 8.00
CA SER A 55 15.11 -0.38 7.96
C SER A 55 16.02 -0.51 6.72
N ALA A 56 16.54 -1.70 6.46
CA ALA A 56 17.39 -1.96 5.29
C ALA A 56 16.61 -1.72 3.99
N PHE A 57 15.36 -2.19 3.93
CA PHE A 57 14.48 -1.99 2.78
C PHE A 57 14.21 -0.50 2.51
N VAL A 58 13.86 0.28 3.53
CA VAL A 58 13.59 1.72 3.39
C VAL A 58 14.81 2.47 2.85
N THR A 59 16.01 2.10 3.32
CA THR A 59 17.28 2.70 2.87
C THR A 59 17.56 2.36 1.40
N ASP A 60 17.46 1.08 1.03
CA ASP A 60 17.67 0.62 -0.35
C ASP A 60 16.63 1.22 -1.30
N PHE A 61 15.36 1.25 -0.89
CA PHE A 61 14.28 1.83 -1.68
C PHE A 61 14.54 3.32 -1.99
N ALA A 62 14.92 4.09 -0.99
CA ALA A 62 15.21 5.51 -1.17
C ALA A 62 16.36 5.75 -2.16
N ALA A 63 17.41 4.94 -2.08
CA ALA A 63 18.60 5.10 -2.93
C ALA A 63 18.33 4.62 -4.37
N ARG A 64 17.64 3.51 -4.55
CA ARG A 64 17.57 2.79 -5.83
C ARG A 64 16.27 3.02 -6.58
N LEU A 65 15.12 3.05 -5.89
CA LEU A 65 13.80 3.04 -6.52
C LEU A 65 13.16 4.42 -6.64
N SER A 66 13.37 5.30 -5.66
CA SER A 66 12.76 6.64 -5.71
C SER A 66 13.12 7.41 -6.99
N PRO A 67 14.37 7.44 -7.47
CA PRO A 67 14.71 8.14 -8.71
C PRO A 67 14.05 7.53 -9.96
N VAL A 68 13.78 6.23 -9.94
CA VAL A 68 13.09 5.54 -11.06
C VAL A 68 11.61 5.91 -11.05
N LEU A 69 10.96 5.84 -9.89
CA LEU A 69 9.55 6.20 -9.72
C LEU A 69 9.22 7.64 -10.13
N ASP A 70 10.19 8.55 -9.98
CA ASP A 70 10.01 9.94 -10.39
C ASP A 70 9.80 10.12 -11.89
N ARG A 71 10.25 9.17 -12.68
CA ARG A 71 10.14 9.18 -14.14
C ARG A 71 8.96 8.35 -14.67
N MET A 72 8.27 7.60 -13.78
CA MET A 72 7.13 6.77 -14.17
C MET A 72 5.90 7.59 -14.58
N PRO A 73 5.06 7.07 -15.47
CA PRO A 73 3.77 7.67 -15.82
C PRO A 73 2.92 7.93 -14.57
N ARG A 74 2.39 9.15 -14.47
CA ARG A 74 1.62 9.60 -13.30
C ARG A 74 0.19 9.91 -13.70
N GLN A 75 -0.74 9.47 -12.87
CA GLN A 75 -2.16 9.81 -12.96
C GLN A 75 -2.74 10.03 -11.57
N VAL A 76 -4.00 10.41 -11.50
CA VAL A 76 -4.75 10.37 -10.24
C VAL A 76 -5.07 8.90 -9.96
N VAL A 77 -4.69 8.43 -8.79
CA VAL A 77 -4.87 7.05 -8.33
C VAL A 77 -5.65 7.04 -7.03
N HIS A 78 -6.28 5.91 -6.72
CA HIS A 78 -7.06 5.72 -5.49
C HIS A 78 -6.17 5.67 -4.23
N SER A 79 -4.97 5.11 -4.35
CA SER A 79 -3.93 4.94 -3.30
C SER A 79 -4.27 3.95 -2.18
N ASP A 80 -5.52 3.55 -2.03
CA ASP A 80 -5.95 2.52 -1.07
C ASP A 80 -6.95 1.54 -1.71
N PHE A 81 -6.69 1.13 -2.97
CA PHE A 81 -7.52 0.19 -3.69
C PHE A 81 -7.36 -1.22 -3.12
N ASN A 82 -8.27 -1.60 -2.25
CA ASN A 82 -8.26 -2.86 -1.51
C ASN A 82 -9.65 -3.50 -1.44
N PRO A 83 -9.77 -4.79 -1.10
CA PRO A 83 -11.07 -5.49 -1.08
C PRO A 83 -12.13 -4.87 -0.15
N HIS A 84 -11.74 -4.14 0.90
CA HIS A 84 -12.67 -3.50 1.83
C HIS A 84 -13.30 -2.23 1.25
N ASN A 85 -12.68 -1.67 0.20
CA ASN A 85 -13.15 -0.49 -0.50
C ASN A 85 -13.92 -0.83 -1.78
N LEU A 86 -14.29 -2.10 -1.96
CA LEU A 86 -15.05 -2.59 -3.11
C LEU A 86 -16.44 -3.07 -2.68
N LEU A 87 -17.45 -2.71 -3.45
CA LEU A 87 -18.80 -3.23 -3.33
C LEU A 87 -19.07 -4.19 -4.48
N VAL A 88 -19.66 -5.33 -4.15
CA VAL A 88 -20.07 -6.35 -5.12
C VAL A 88 -21.58 -6.63 -5.03
N ALA A 89 -22.17 -7.12 -6.08
CA ALA A 89 -23.58 -7.49 -6.07
C ALA A 89 -23.81 -8.70 -5.14
N THR A 90 -24.86 -8.64 -4.31
CA THR A 90 -25.14 -9.67 -3.29
C THR A 90 -25.31 -11.07 -3.88
N HIS A 91 -25.89 -11.17 -5.08
CA HIS A 91 -26.18 -12.45 -5.76
C HIS A 91 -25.20 -12.76 -6.92
N ALA A 92 -24.22 -11.89 -7.15
CA ALA A 92 -23.18 -12.04 -8.17
C ALA A 92 -21.88 -11.43 -7.66
N PRO A 93 -21.15 -12.11 -6.76
CA PRO A 93 -19.97 -11.54 -6.09
C PRO A 93 -18.84 -11.17 -7.04
N ASP A 94 -18.84 -11.68 -8.27
CA ASP A 94 -17.89 -11.31 -9.33
C ASP A 94 -18.28 -10.01 -10.05
N THR A 95 -19.42 -9.41 -9.69
CA THR A 95 -19.89 -8.15 -10.27
C THR A 95 -19.60 -7.00 -9.32
N LEU A 96 -18.63 -6.16 -9.68
CA LEU A 96 -18.31 -4.93 -8.97
C LEU A 96 -19.43 -3.91 -9.17
N THR A 97 -19.97 -3.36 -8.07
CA THR A 97 -21.07 -2.37 -8.10
C THR A 97 -20.67 -1.01 -7.57
N GLY A 98 -19.49 -0.89 -6.92
CA GLY A 98 -19.02 0.40 -6.45
C GLY A 98 -17.60 0.34 -5.88
N ILE A 99 -17.00 1.52 -5.78
CA ILE A 99 -15.71 1.77 -5.17
C ILE A 99 -15.93 2.81 -4.08
N LEU A 100 -15.32 2.60 -2.91
CA LEU A 100 -15.44 3.45 -1.72
C LEU A 100 -14.11 4.10 -1.37
N ASP A 101 -14.18 5.09 -0.48
CA ASP A 101 -13.04 5.71 0.21
C ASP A 101 -12.01 6.36 -0.73
N PHE A 102 -12.46 7.40 -1.43
CA PHE A 102 -11.63 8.23 -2.29
C PHE A 102 -10.80 9.28 -1.52
N GLY A 103 -10.75 9.21 -0.18
CA GLY A 103 -10.06 10.20 0.66
C GLY A 103 -8.54 10.24 0.47
N ASP A 104 -7.94 9.17 -0.02
CA ASP A 104 -6.50 9.04 -0.24
C ASP A 104 -6.07 9.30 -1.69
N MET A 105 -6.99 9.74 -2.55
CA MET A 105 -6.67 10.02 -3.96
C MET A 105 -5.54 11.03 -4.11
N VAL A 106 -4.56 10.70 -4.94
CA VAL A 106 -3.37 11.52 -5.16
C VAL A 106 -2.84 11.35 -6.59
N ARG A 107 -2.16 12.36 -7.13
CA ARG A 107 -1.41 12.22 -8.39
C ARG A 107 -0.08 11.54 -8.14
N SER A 108 0.01 10.24 -8.42
CA SER A 108 1.16 9.37 -8.17
C SER A 108 1.54 8.56 -9.41
N PRO A 109 2.73 7.92 -9.45
CA PRO A 109 2.97 6.87 -10.44
C PRO A 109 1.84 5.84 -10.40
N ARG A 110 1.23 5.56 -11.57
CA ARG A 110 0.05 4.69 -11.66
C ARG A 110 0.30 3.29 -11.13
N ILE A 111 1.53 2.81 -11.28
CA ILE A 111 1.95 1.49 -10.82
C ILE A 111 1.87 1.33 -9.28
N CYS A 112 1.90 2.42 -8.52
CA CYS A 112 1.77 2.36 -7.06
C CYS A 112 0.37 1.88 -6.63
N ASP A 113 -0.67 2.24 -7.38
CA ASP A 113 -2.05 1.80 -7.08
C ASP A 113 -2.21 0.29 -7.32
N LEU A 114 -1.68 -0.20 -8.45
CA LEU A 114 -1.65 -1.63 -8.73
C LEU A 114 -0.87 -2.41 -7.66
N ALA A 115 0.25 -1.86 -7.17
CA ALA A 115 1.02 -2.48 -6.09
C ALA A 115 0.23 -2.55 -4.77
N VAL A 116 -0.59 -1.55 -4.47
CA VAL A 116 -1.51 -1.58 -3.30
C VAL A 116 -2.47 -2.74 -3.43
N ALA A 117 -3.20 -2.86 -4.55
CA ALA A 117 -4.11 -3.97 -4.80
C ALA A 117 -3.40 -5.33 -4.74
N ALA A 118 -2.25 -5.46 -5.41
CA ALA A 118 -1.45 -6.68 -5.45
C ALA A 118 -0.98 -7.16 -4.07
N SER A 119 -0.73 -6.23 -3.13
CA SER A 119 -0.31 -6.59 -1.77
C SER A 119 -1.34 -7.43 -1.00
N TYR A 120 -2.62 -7.31 -1.33
CA TYR A 120 -3.68 -8.11 -0.73
C TYR A 120 -3.77 -9.51 -1.32
N HIS A 121 -3.42 -9.68 -2.60
CA HIS A 121 -3.39 -11.01 -3.24
C HIS A 121 -2.20 -11.84 -2.78
N ILE A 122 -1.04 -11.22 -2.57
CA ILE A 122 0.18 -11.93 -2.16
C ILE A 122 0.07 -12.58 -0.77
N ALA A 123 -0.85 -12.12 0.07
CA ALA A 123 -1.13 -12.69 1.39
C ALA A 123 -2.13 -13.86 1.35
N GLY A 124 -2.69 -14.21 0.20
CA GLY A 124 -3.67 -15.27 0.00
C GLY A 124 -3.07 -16.69 0.02
N GLN A 125 -3.94 -17.70 -0.09
CA GLN A 125 -3.54 -19.11 -0.15
C GLN A 125 -2.80 -19.49 -1.44
N ASP A 126 -3.17 -18.86 -2.55
CA ASP A 126 -2.51 -19.00 -3.85
C ASP A 126 -2.10 -17.62 -4.37
N PRO A 127 -0.97 -17.10 -3.86
CA PRO A 127 -0.56 -15.72 -4.14
C PRO A 127 -0.26 -15.45 -5.61
N LEU A 128 0.26 -16.42 -6.35
CA LEU A 128 0.65 -16.21 -7.75
C LEU A 128 -0.57 -16.20 -8.68
N THR A 129 -1.57 -17.03 -8.45
CA THR A 129 -2.81 -17.04 -9.25
C THR A 129 -3.58 -15.73 -9.09
N GLY A 130 -3.79 -15.27 -7.85
CA GLY A 130 -4.46 -13.99 -7.59
C GLY A 130 -3.70 -12.80 -8.15
N LEU A 131 -2.37 -12.79 -7.99
CA LEU A 131 -1.51 -11.76 -8.55
C LEU A 131 -1.58 -11.74 -10.09
N SER A 132 -1.47 -12.92 -10.75
CA SER A 132 -1.55 -13.02 -12.21
C SER A 132 -2.87 -12.50 -12.77
N ALA A 133 -3.99 -12.89 -12.15
CA ALA A 133 -5.32 -12.44 -12.60
C ALA A 133 -5.47 -10.91 -12.48
N LEU A 134 -5.00 -10.33 -11.37
CA LEU A 134 -5.02 -8.88 -11.17
C LEU A 134 -4.15 -8.16 -12.23
N ILE A 135 -2.94 -8.63 -12.47
CA ILE A 135 -2.00 -8.02 -13.43
C ILE A 135 -2.56 -8.12 -14.84
N ALA A 136 -3.05 -9.28 -15.26
CA ALA A 136 -3.63 -9.46 -16.60
C ALA A 136 -4.83 -8.53 -16.82
N GLY A 137 -5.77 -8.47 -15.86
CA GLY A 137 -6.94 -7.59 -15.97
C GLY A 137 -6.57 -6.09 -15.97
N TYR A 138 -5.50 -5.70 -15.30
CA TYR A 138 -4.99 -4.33 -15.38
C TYR A 138 -4.35 -4.05 -16.72
N ASP A 139 -3.48 -4.96 -17.20
CA ASP A 139 -2.74 -4.81 -18.46
C ASP A 139 -3.67 -4.75 -19.69
N ASP A 140 -4.75 -5.54 -19.68
CA ASP A 140 -5.80 -5.50 -20.72
C ASP A 140 -6.43 -4.11 -20.89
N THR A 141 -6.55 -3.35 -19.79
CA THR A 141 -7.15 -2.01 -19.79
C THR A 141 -6.11 -0.93 -20.00
N GLN A 142 -4.96 -1.08 -19.37
CA GLN A 142 -3.87 -0.11 -19.38
C GLN A 142 -2.52 -0.83 -19.43
N PRO A 143 -1.96 -1.06 -20.61
CA PRO A 143 -0.73 -1.82 -20.79
C PRO A 143 0.42 -1.33 -19.92
N LEU A 144 1.07 -2.26 -19.24
CA LEU A 144 2.23 -2.01 -18.39
C LEU A 144 3.50 -1.90 -19.22
N THR A 145 4.37 -1.00 -18.85
CA THR A 145 5.72 -0.95 -19.41
C THR A 145 6.64 -1.97 -18.73
N ARG A 146 7.75 -2.35 -19.36
CA ARG A 146 8.76 -3.24 -18.78
C ARG A 146 9.31 -2.67 -17.46
N ASP A 147 9.51 -1.36 -17.41
CA ASP A 147 10.00 -0.69 -16.20
C ASP A 147 8.99 -0.78 -15.06
N GLU A 148 7.68 -0.66 -15.34
CA GLU A 148 6.64 -0.83 -14.33
C GLU A 148 6.58 -2.26 -13.80
N VAL A 149 6.66 -3.25 -14.69
CA VAL A 149 6.73 -4.67 -14.32
C VAL A 149 7.92 -4.96 -13.40
N ALA A 150 9.10 -4.44 -13.74
CA ALA A 150 10.32 -4.63 -12.95
C ALA A 150 10.24 -4.03 -11.54
N LEU A 151 9.41 -3.00 -11.33
CA LEU A 151 9.24 -2.32 -10.04
C LEU A 151 8.23 -3.01 -9.12
N LEU A 152 7.28 -3.80 -9.63
CA LEU A 152 6.13 -4.27 -8.86
C LEU A 152 6.53 -5.10 -7.64
N TYR A 153 7.55 -5.96 -7.72
CA TYR A 153 8.03 -6.71 -6.55
C TYR A 153 8.40 -5.79 -5.38
N ASP A 154 9.15 -4.74 -5.67
CA ASP A 154 9.60 -3.77 -4.66
C ASP A 154 8.43 -2.93 -4.13
N LEU A 155 7.51 -2.53 -4.99
CA LEU A 155 6.37 -1.71 -4.61
C LEU A 155 5.36 -2.48 -3.76
N ILE A 156 5.11 -3.77 -4.07
CA ILE A 156 4.30 -4.66 -3.23
C ILE A 156 4.95 -4.81 -1.85
N SER A 157 6.26 -5.09 -1.81
CA SER A 157 7.02 -5.19 -0.57
C SER A 157 6.98 -3.89 0.23
N ALA A 158 7.11 -2.74 -0.44
CA ALA A 158 7.00 -1.42 0.17
C ALA A 158 5.62 -1.22 0.84
N ARG A 159 4.53 -1.56 0.16
CA ARG A 159 3.17 -1.44 0.73
C ARG A 159 3.00 -2.27 1.99
N LEU A 160 3.49 -3.50 2.00
CA LEU A 160 3.43 -4.40 3.16
C LEU A 160 4.24 -3.83 4.34
N ILE A 161 5.46 -3.34 4.09
CA ILE A 161 6.32 -2.72 5.10
C ILE A 161 5.68 -1.42 5.63
N ILE A 162 5.14 -0.56 4.77
CA ILE A 162 4.42 0.66 5.16
C ILE A 162 3.28 0.31 6.12
N THR A 163 2.48 -0.69 5.79
CA THR A 163 1.36 -1.14 6.64
C THR A 163 1.87 -1.55 8.02
N LEU A 164 2.93 -2.35 8.10
CA LEU A 164 3.51 -2.81 9.37
C LEU A 164 4.09 -1.66 10.20
N CYS A 165 4.83 -0.74 9.56
CA CYS A 165 5.43 0.40 10.25
C CYS A 165 4.37 1.36 10.81
N ILE A 166 3.42 1.77 9.97
CA ILE A 166 2.41 2.77 10.34
C ILE A 166 1.47 2.21 11.41
N THR A 167 1.01 0.97 11.26
CA THR A 167 0.09 0.38 12.23
C THR A 167 0.78 0.18 13.59
N ALA A 168 2.02 -0.30 13.62
CA ALA A 168 2.79 -0.44 14.85
C ALA A 168 2.99 0.91 15.54
N TRP A 169 3.44 1.93 14.81
CA TRP A 169 3.64 3.27 15.35
C TRP A 169 2.33 3.89 15.86
N ARG A 170 1.25 3.82 15.10
CA ARG A 170 -0.05 4.35 15.55
C ARG A 170 -0.60 3.64 16.77
N ALA A 171 -0.37 2.34 16.92
CA ALA A 171 -0.78 1.58 18.10
C ALA A 171 -0.07 2.07 19.38
N THR A 172 1.18 2.57 19.28
CA THR A 172 1.87 3.20 20.43
C THR A 172 1.27 4.55 20.80
N LEU A 173 0.76 5.32 19.82
CA LEU A 173 0.13 6.62 20.06
C LEU A 173 -1.30 6.49 20.60
N TYR A 174 -2.01 5.44 20.21
CA TYR A 174 -3.43 5.22 20.54
C TYR A 174 -3.65 3.82 21.10
N PRO A 175 -3.11 3.51 22.30
CA PRO A 175 -3.15 2.16 22.87
C PRO A 175 -4.59 1.65 23.10
N GLY A 176 -5.53 2.52 23.43
CA GLY A 176 -6.95 2.16 23.59
C GLY A 176 -7.65 1.71 22.30
N ASN A 177 -7.05 1.99 21.11
CA ASN A 177 -7.56 1.59 19.81
C ASN A 177 -6.61 0.64 19.06
N ALA A 178 -5.63 0.07 19.77
CA ALA A 178 -4.57 -0.73 19.16
C ALA A 178 -5.11 -1.95 18.38
N SER A 179 -6.13 -2.63 18.88
CA SER A 179 -6.71 -3.81 18.21
C SER A 179 -7.27 -3.47 16.82
N TYR A 180 -7.96 -2.35 16.69
CA TYR A 180 -8.46 -1.87 15.40
C TYR A 180 -7.34 -1.43 14.47
N ILE A 181 -6.36 -0.69 14.99
CA ILE A 181 -5.22 -0.18 14.22
C ILE A 181 -4.40 -1.33 13.65
N LEU A 182 -4.17 -2.38 14.44
CA LEU A 182 -3.34 -3.53 14.06
C LEU A 182 -4.09 -4.59 13.23
N ARG A 183 -5.38 -4.40 12.91
CA ARG A 183 -6.20 -5.42 12.24
C ARG A 183 -5.61 -5.94 10.92
N ASN A 184 -4.87 -5.10 10.19
CA ASN A 184 -4.24 -5.47 8.92
C ASN A 184 -2.79 -5.96 9.07
N ALA A 185 -2.19 -5.85 10.26
CA ALA A 185 -0.80 -6.23 10.47
C ALA A 185 -0.53 -7.73 10.29
N PRO A 186 -1.40 -8.67 10.72
CA PRO A 186 -1.20 -10.11 10.47
C PRO A 186 -1.15 -10.44 8.97
N SER A 187 -2.08 -9.90 8.17
CA SER A 187 -2.10 -10.11 6.72
C SER A 187 -0.87 -9.51 6.04
N ALA A 188 -0.47 -8.29 6.41
CA ALA A 188 0.73 -7.67 5.87
C ALA A 188 2.01 -8.46 6.21
N ARG A 189 2.10 -9.03 7.43
CA ARG A 189 3.21 -9.90 7.83
C ARG A 189 3.23 -11.20 7.01
N ALA A 190 2.08 -11.84 6.84
CA ALA A 190 1.95 -13.05 6.02
C ALA A 190 2.33 -12.78 4.57
N GLY A 191 1.84 -11.68 3.98
CA GLY A 191 2.19 -11.27 2.62
C GLY A 191 3.68 -11.00 2.45
N LEU A 192 4.32 -10.33 3.41
CA LEU A 192 5.75 -10.07 3.37
C LEU A 192 6.59 -11.37 3.47
N ALA A 193 6.16 -12.33 4.28
CA ALA A 193 6.79 -13.65 4.35
C ALA A 193 6.59 -14.44 3.04
N ALA A 194 5.40 -14.41 2.46
CA ALA A 194 5.08 -15.10 1.22
C ALA A 194 5.87 -14.56 0.02
N ILE A 195 5.90 -13.23 -0.18
CA ILE A 195 6.64 -12.63 -1.31
C ILE A 195 8.14 -12.92 -1.24
N ARG A 196 8.70 -13.02 -0.03
CA ARG A 196 10.10 -13.40 0.18
C ARG A 196 10.36 -14.88 -0.11
N ALA A 197 9.48 -15.76 0.38
CA ALA A 197 9.59 -17.20 0.14
C ALA A 197 9.53 -17.51 -1.35
N LEU A 198 8.70 -16.81 -2.10
CA LEU A 198 8.61 -16.92 -3.56
C LEU A 198 9.87 -16.39 -4.26
N GLY A 199 10.47 -15.34 -3.71
CA GLY A 199 11.65 -14.68 -4.27
C GLY A 199 11.33 -13.75 -5.45
N ARG A 200 12.21 -12.77 -5.64
CA ARG A 200 12.06 -11.72 -6.68
C ARG A 200 11.86 -12.30 -8.07
N ASP A 201 12.73 -13.23 -8.50
CA ASP A 201 12.72 -13.75 -9.85
C ASP A 201 11.42 -14.49 -10.18
N THR A 202 10.88 -15.26 -9.24
CA THR A 202 9.62 -15.99 -9.42
C THR A 202 8.44 -15.01 -9.57
N VAL A 203 8.35 -14.03 -8.66
CA VAL A 203 7.28 -13.04 -8.68
C VAL A 203 7.37 -12.16 -9.93
N THR A 204 8.57 -11.66 -10.29
CA THR A 204 8.75 -10.82 -11.48
C THR A 204 8.42 -11.56 -12.77
N ARG A 205 8.82 -12.83 -12.91
CA ARG A 205 8.41 -13.65 -14.07
C ARG A 205 6.91 -13.87 -14.12
N CYS A 206 6.27 -14.15 -12.99
CA CYS A 206 4.81 -14.28 -12.91
C CYS A 206 4.12 -13.00 -13.41
N ILE A 207 4.57 -11.84 -12.96
CA ILE A 207 4.04 -10.52 -13.37
C ILE A 207 4.30 -10.28 -14.85
N ALA A 208 5.52 -10.53 -15.36
CA ALA A 208 5.88 -10.33 -16.76
C ALA A 208 5.02 -11.19 -17.68
N ARG A 209 4.83 -12.47 -17.34
CA ARG A 209 3.96 -13.39 -18.07
C ARG A 209 2.51 -12.91 -18.10
N ALA A 210 1.98 -12.48 -16.95
CA ALA A 210 0.62 -11.98 -16.84
C ALA A 210 0.39 -10.69 -17.64
N ALA A 211 1.43 -9.86 -17.83
CA ALA A 211 1.44 -8.65 -18.66
C ALA A 211 1.87 -8.93 -20.13
N GLY A 212 1.90 -10.19 -20.58
CA GLY A 212 2.23 -10.52 -21.97
C GLY A 212 3.65 -10.13 -22.42
N GLN A 213 4.61 -10.01 -21.50
CA GLN A 213 5.97 -9.50 -21.75
C GLN A 213 7.07 -10.59 -21.74
N GLU A 214 6.71 -11.88 -21.67
CA GLU A 214 7.63 -13.01 -21.83
C GLU A 214 7.78 -13.44 -23.28
#